data_8b6420e0cc5973235c6e4bd7916fb405
#
_entry.id   8b6420e0cc5973235c6e4bd7916fb405
#
_cell.length_a   1.000
_cell.length_b   1.000
_cell.length_c   1.000
_cell.angle_alpha   90.00
_cell.angle_beta   90.00
_cell.angle_gamma   90.00
#
_symmetry.space_group_name_H-M   'P 1'
#
loop_
_entity.id
_entity.type
_entity.pdbx_description
1 polymer ?
#
loop_
_entity_poly.entity_id
_entity_poly.type
_entity_poly.pdbx_seq_one_letter_code
_entity_poly.pdbx_strand_id
1 'polypeptide(L)'
;MALESPISVALLCLVMLTLAMGSNAGGIAIYWGQNGNEGTLADTCATGNYDFVNIAFLSTFGNGQTPMINLAGHCDPYSNGCTSLSSDIKSCQAKGIKVILSIGGGAGSYYLTSSADARQVANYLWDNFLGGQSSSRPLGDAVLDGIDFDIEGGTNQHWDDLARYLSGYSKKGKKVYLTAAPQCPFPDAWIGGALKTGLFDYVWVQFYNNPPCQYSPGSIGIWKMHGSSGLQTSLLPRFSWDYLLLLQQLEVASFLHQI
;
A
#
# COMPACT_ATOMS: atom_id res chain seq x y z
N MET A 1 44.86 25.65 -26.33
CA MET A 1 44.55 24.84 -25.15
C MET A 1 43.99 25.80 -24.10
N ALA A 2 42.68 25.82 -23.92
CA ALA A 2 42.05 26.65 -22.89
C ALA A 2 42.34 25.96 -21.54
N LEU A 3 43.02 26.66 -20.64
CA LEU A 3 43.15 26.23 -19.23
C LEU A 3 41.76 26.31 -18.61
N GLU A 4 41.14 25.17 -18.37
CA GLU A 4 39.94 25.12 -17.55
C GLU A 4 40.29 25.60 -16.14
N SER A 5 39.66 26.69 -15.72
CA SER A 5 39.88 27.27 -14.41
C SER A 5 39.47 26.26 -13.33
N PRO A 6 40.31 26.02 -12.28
CA PRO A 6 39.96 25.09 -11.19
C PRO A 6 38.65 25.45 -10.50
N ILE A 7 38.21 26.71 -10.60
CA ILE A 7 36.92 27.21 -10.10
C ILE A 7 35.77 26.62 -10.94
N SER A 8 35.92 26.48 -12.27
CA SER A 8 34.89 25.91 -13.13
C SER A 8 34.69 24.41 -12.87
N VAL A 9 35.79 23.69 -12.60
CA VAL A 9 35.74 22.27 -12.27
C VAL A 9 35.12 22.05 -10.88
N ALA A 10 35.47 22.88 -9.91
CA ALA A 10 34.87 22.82 -8.54
C ALA A 10 33.37 23.15 -8.56
N LEU A 11 32.96 24.14 -9.37
CA LEU A 11 31.54 24.50 -9.52
C LEU A 11 30.75 23.36 -10.21
N LEU A 12 31.33 22.72 -11.23
CA LEU A 12 30.72 21.58 -11.92
C LEU A 12 30.56 20.38 -10.97
N CYS A 13 31.58 20.06 -10.17
CA CYS A 13 31.52 19.03 -9.16
C CYS A 13 30.48 19.33 -8.09
N LEU A 14 30.34 20.59 -7.65
CA LEU A 14 29.34 20.99 -6.69
C LEU A 14 27.91 20.84 -7.24
N VAL A 15 27.69 21.25 -8.49
CA VAL A 15 26.41 21.09 -9.18
C VAL A 15 26.08 19.59 -9.39
N MET A 16 27.06 18.77 -9.75
CA MET A 16 26.84 17.32 -9.88
C MET A 16 26.55 16.66 -8.54
N LEU A 17 27.21 17.08 -7.45
CA LEU A 17 26.91 16.61 -6.08
C LEU A 17 25.53 17.03 -5.63
N THR A 18 25.08 18.25 -5.92
CA THR A 18 23.71 18.70 -5.57
C THR A 18 22.64 17.99 -6.40
N LEU A 19 22.90 17.65 -7.66
CA LEU A 19 22.01 16.86 -8.50
C LEU A 19 21.93 15.39 -8.05
N ALA A 20 23.05 14.82 -7.56
CA ALA A 20 23.08 13.47 -7.02
C ALA A 20 22.36 13.34 -5.66
N MET A 21 22.31 14.42 -4.87
CA MET A 21 21.61 14.43 -3.57
C MET A 21 20.08 14.58 -3.69
N GLY A 22 19.56 14.86 -4.88
CA GLY A 22 18.13 15.03 -5.15
C GLY A 22 17.41 13.79 -5.67
N SER A 23 18.11 12.67 -5.90
CA SER A 23 17.49 11.41 -6.26
C SER A 23 17.02 10.68 -5.00
N ASN A 24 15.86 11.07 -4.47
CA ASN A 24 15.13 10.19 -3.57
C ASN A 24 14.63 9.01 -4.42
N ALA A 25 15.28 7.87 -4.32
CA ALA A 25 14.73 6.62 -4.81
C ALA A 25 13.33 6.45 -4.19
N GLY A 26 12.32 6.17 -5.01
CA GLY A 26 10.97 5.91 -4.51
C GLY A 26 11.01 4.72 -3.54
N GLY A 27 10.17 4.78 -2.51
CA GLY A 27 10.05 3.67 -1.55
C GLY A 27 9.36 2.46 -2.18
N ILE A 28 9.74 1.26 -1.76
CA ILE A 28 9.12 0.00 -2.19
C ILE A 28 8.06 -0.41 -1.17
N ALA A 29 6.86 -0.72 -1.66
CA ALA A 29 5.79 -1.34 -0.89
C ALA A 29 5.54 -2.76 -1.39
N ILE A 30 5.31 -3.71 -0.47
CA ILE A 30 4.93 -5.09 -0.81
C ILE A 30 3.68 -5.51 -0.06
N TYR A 31 3.01 -6.54 -0.58
CA TYR A 31 1.96 -7.29 0.11
C TYR A 31 2.56 -8.58 0.67
N TRP A 32 2.36 -8.81 1.96
CA TRP A 32 2.79 -10.00 2.68
C TRP A 32 1.57 -10.69 3.33
N GLY A 33 1.53 -12.01 3.29
CA GLY A 33 0.52 -12.79 4.00
C GLY A 33 -0.31 -13.72 3.12
N GLN A 34 -0.12 -13.74 1.80
CA GLN A 34 -0.90 -14.59 0.88
C GLN A 34 -0.11 -15.77 0.31
N ASN A 35 1.17 -15.90 0.62
CA ASN A 35 1.98 -17.04 0.21
C ASN A 35 2.68 -17.66 1.43
N GLY A 36 2.24 -18.84 1.87
CA GLY A 36 2.82 -19.53 3.04
C GLY A 36 4.32 -19.86 2.93
N ASN A 37 4.93 -19.68 1.75
CA ASN A 37 6.37 -19.92 1.52
C ASN A 37 7.20 -18.62 1.44
N GLU A 38 6.62 -17.45 1.71
CA GLU A 38 7.31 -16.16 1.61
C GLU A 38 8.17 -15.80 2.83
N GLY A 39 8.23 -16.68 3.83
CA GLY A 39 8.94 -16.46 5.07
C GLY A 39 8.12 -15.67 6.10
N THR A 40 8.75 -15.35 7.23
CA THR A 40 8.09 -14.56 8.28
C THR A 40 8.03 -13.09 7.91
N LEU A 41 7.11 -12.36 8.55
CA LEU A 41 7.05 -10.90 8.42
C LEU A 41 8.35 -10.24 8.88
N ALA A 42 8.96 -10.76 9.96
CA ALA A 42 10.24 -10.29 10.49
C ALA A 42 11.38 -10.49 9.48
N ASP A 43 11.45 -11.64 8.79
CA ASP A 43 12.45 -11.92 7.75
C ASP A 43 12.30 -10.99 6.57
N THR A 44 11.06 -10.77 6.12
CA THR A 44 10.74 -9.83 5.05
C THR A 44 11.24 -8.41 5.38
N CYS A 45 10.97 -7.93 6.59
CA CYS A 45 11.44 -6.62 7.03
C CYS A 45 12.96 -6.58 7.27
N ALA A 46 13.59 -7.71 7.54
CA ALA A 46 15.04 -7.79 7.75
C ALA A 46 15.85 -7.64 6.45
N THR A 47 15.23 -7.82 5.29
CA THR A 47 15.89 -7.63 3.99
C THR A 47 16.35 -6.19 3.77
N GLY A 48 15.69 -5.20 4.41
CA GLY A 48 15.99 -3.78 4.24
C GLY A 48 15.55 -3.20 2.88
N ASN A 49 14.78 -3.95 2.10
CA ASN A 49 14.38 -3.56 0.74
C ASN A 49 13.09 -2.75 0.69
N TYR A 50 12.33 -2.68 1.79
CA TYR A 50 10.96 -2.18 1.80
C TYR A 50 10.77 -1.01 2.76
N ASP A 51 9.99 -0.01 2.33
CA ASP A 51 9.54 1.10 3.18
C ASP A 51 8.14 0.85 3.75
N PHE A 52 7.37 -0.01 3.06
CA PHE A 52 6.01 -0.39 3.43
C PHE A 52 5.81 -1.90 3.31
N VAL A 53 5.10 -2.47 4.27
CA VAL A 53 4.57 -3.84 4.17
C VAL A 53 3.07 -3.79 4.42
N ASN A 54 2.29 -4.21 3.43
CA ASN A 54 0.85 -4.35 3.52
C ASN A 54 0.54 -5.77 3.97
N ILE A 55 -0.02 -5.94 5.18
CA ILE A 55 -0.50 -7.24 5.68
C ILE A 55 -1.79 -7.58 4.95
N ALA A 56 -1.78 -8.60 4.14
CA ALA A 56 -2.85 -9.00 3.24
C ALA A 56 -3.49 -10.31 3.71
N PHE A 57 -4.77 -10.36 4.07
CA PHE A 57 -5.81 -9.32 4.02
C PHE A 57 -6.79 -9.44 5.19
N LEU A 58 -7.43 -8.32 5.59
CA LEU A 58 -8.75 -8.40 6.19
C LEU A 58 -9.75 -8.60 5.06
N SER A 59 -10.17 -9.84 4.82
CA SER A 59 -10.91 -10.25 3.61
C SER A 59 -12.43 -10.37 3.82
N THR A 60 -12.92 -10.26 5.06
CA THR A 60 -14.35 -10.29 5.38
C THR A 60 -14.69 -9.16 6.33
N PHE A 61 -15.62 -8.27 5.94
CA PHE A 61 -16.10 -7.17 6.78
C PHE A 61 -17.28 -6.41 6.13
N GLY A 62 -17.91 -5.54 6.89
CA GLY A 62 -19.07 -4.73 6.48
C GLY A 62 -20.39 -5.49 6.54
N ASN A 63 -21.49 -4.77 6.38
CA ASN A 63 -22.86 -5.31 6.42
C ASN A 63 -23.14 -6.22 7.62
N GLY A 64 -22.63 -5.86 8.81
CA GLY A 64 -22.83 -6.63 10.04
C GLY A 64 -22.08 -7.96 10.08
N GLN A 65 -21.23 -8.29 9.12
CA GLN A 65 -20.39 -9.50 9.14
C GLN A 65 -19.34 -9.41 10.25
N THR A 66 -19.00 -10.56 10.84
CA THR A 66 -17.85 -10.65 11.73
C THR A 66 -16.58 -10.48 10.92
N PRO A 67 -15.75 -9.45 11.18
CA PRO A 67 -14.54 -9.24 10.41
C PRO A 67 -13.55 -10.39 10.59
N MET A 68 -12.90 -10.81 9.47
CA MET A 68 -11.99 -11.94 9.46
C MET A 68 -10.74 -11.61 8.63
N ILE A 69 -9.57 -11.81 9.24
CA ILE A 69 -8.31 -11.83 8.51
C ILE A 69 -8.07 -13.21 7.89
N ASN A 70 -7.39 -13.20 6.73
CA ASN A 70 -6.86 -14.40 6.10
C ASN A 70 -5.40 -14.12 5.71
N LEU A 71 -4.48 -14.86 6.31
CA LEU A 71 -3.04 -14.75 6.07
C LEU A 71 -2.47 -16.08 5.52
N ALA A 72 -3.25 -16.80 4.74
CA ALA A 72 -2.87 -17.98 3.95
C ALA A 72 -2.00 -19.02 4.70
N GLY A 73 -2.31 -19.24 5.97
CA GLY A 73 -1.61 -20.27 6.78
C GLY A 73 -0.41 -19.76 7.58
N HIS A 74 -0.04 -18.48 7.50
CA HIS A 74 0.95 -17.89 8.41
C HIS A 74 0.51 -17.93 9.88
N CYS A 75 -0.80 -17.86 10.11
CA CYS A 75 -1.41 -18.03 11.43
C CYS A 75 -2.87 -18.44 11.30
N ASP A 76 -3.43 -19.01 12.37
CA ASP A 76 -4.84 -19.35 12.46
C ASP A 76 -5.62 -18.25 13.22
N PRO A 77 -6.44 -17.43 12.54
CA PRO A 77 -7.21 -16.37 13.19
C PRO A 77 -8.30 -16.90 14.12
N TYR A 78 -8.80 -18.13 13.90
CA TYR A 78 -9.86 -18.72 14.71
C TYR A 78 -9.38 -19.13 16.12
N SER A 79 -8.08 -19.42 16.26
CA SER A 79 -7.47 -19.78 17.54
C SER A 79 -6.71 -18.65 18.22
N ASN A 80 -6.90 -17.40 17.77
CA ASN A 80 -6.09 -16.23 18.15
C ASN A 80 -4.58 -16.38 17.81
N GLY A 81 -4.21 -17.31 16.92
CA GLY A 81 -2.84 -17.60 16.56
C GLY A 81 -2.10 -16.43 15.90
N CYS A 82 -2.85 -15.47 15.31
CA CYS A 82 -2.26 -14.31 14.65
C CYS A 82 -1.73 -13.24 15.63
N THR A 83 -2.02 -13.32 16.92
CA THR A 83 -1.53 -12.37 17.93
C THR A 83 -0.01 -12.39 18.07
N SER A 84 0.64 -13.51 17.72
CA SER A 84 2.10 -13.65 17.69
C SER A 84 2.79 -12.71 16.70
N LEU A 85 2.10 -12.26 15.66
CA LEU A 85 2.62 -11.30 14.68
C LEU A 85 2.91 -9.91 15.28
N SER A 86 2.41 -9.63 16.49
CA SER A 86 2.68 -8.36 17.19
C SER A 86 4.18 -8.07 17.31
N SER A 87 5.01 -9.07 17.63
CA SER A 87 6.45 -8.93 17.74
C SER A 87 7.11 -8.58 16.40
N ASP A 88 6.69 -9.24 15.33
CA ASP A 88 7.23 -9.03 13.99
C ASP A 88 6.85 -7.64 13.47
N ILE A 89 5.59 -7.23 13.67
CA ILE A 89 5.11 -5.88 13.32
C ILE A 89 5.96 -4.81 14.00
N LYS A 90 6.18 -4.94 15.32
CA LYS A 90 7.00 -3.99 16.07
C LYS A 90 8.47 -4.00 15.62
N SER A 91 8.99 -5.16 15.24
CA SER A 91 10.34 -5.29 14.68
C SER A 91 10.49 -4.56 13.34
N CYS A 92 9.48 -4.67 12.46
CA CYS A 92 9.43 -3.94 11.19
C CYS A 92 9.40 -2.41 11.44
N GLN A 93 8.51 -1.98 12.34
CA GLN A 93 8.36 -0.56 12.67
C GLN A 93 9.63 0.02 13.31
N ALA A 94 10.35 -0.74 14.11
CA ALA A 94 11.64 -0.33 14.69
C ALA A 94 12.72 -0.09 13.63
N LYS A 95 12.58 -0.68 12.43
CA LYS A 95 13.45 -0.45 11.28
C LYS A 95 12.99 0.73 10.40
N GLY A 96 11.91 1.44 10.79
CA GLY A 96 11.34 2.54 10.02
C GLY A 96 10.35 2.12 8.94
N ILE A 97 10.09 0.81 8.79
CA ILE A 97 9.14 0.26 7.82
C ILE A 97 7.71 0.50 8.32
N LYS A 98 6.84 1.04 7.47
CA LYS A 98 5.42 1.18 7.79
C LYS A 98 4.69 -0.12 7.56
N VAL A 99 4.00 -0.60 8.58
CA VAL A 99 3.18 -1.81 8.50
C VAL A 99 1.72 -1.42 8.46
N ILE A 100 1.05 -1.77 7.37
CA ILE A 100 -0.30 -1.33 7.02
C ILE A 100 -1.18 -2.57 6.86
N LEU A 101 -2.43 -2.52 7.34
CA LEU A 101 -3.40 -3.57 7.07
C LEU A 101 -4.07 -3.31 5.74
N SER A 102 -3.97 -4.25 4.82
CA SER A 102 -4.76 -4.23 3.58
C SER A 102 -6.13 -4.87 3.82
N ILE A 103 -7.18 -4.16 3.41
CA ILE A 103 -8.57 -4.61 3.49
C ILE A 103 -9.10 -4.88 2.08
N GLY A 104 -9.77 -6.02 1.91
CA GLY A 104 -10.30 -6.44 0.62
C GLY A 104 -9.55 -7.63 0.04
N GLY A 105 -8.91 -7.43 -1.09
CA GLY A 105 -8.26 -8.45 -1.92
C GLY A 105 -9.16 -9.04 -2.98
N GLY A 106 -8.59 -9.79 -3.92
CA GLY A 106 -9.32 -10.42 -5.03
C GLY A 106 -10.30 -11.53 -4.61
N ALA A 107 -10.21 -12.01 -3.37
CA ALA A 107 -11.10 -13.03 -2.81
C ALA A 107 -11.55 -12.63 -1.40
N GLY A 108 -12.85 -12.75 -1.13
CA GLY A 108 -13.39 -12.43 0.17
C GLY A 108 -14.86 -12.03 0.12
N SER A 109 -15.39 -11.62 1.27
CA SER A 109 -16.77 -11.13 1.41
C SER A 109 -16.73 -9.78 2.11
N TYR A 110 -16.69 -8.71 1.36
CA TYR A 110 -16.64 -7.36 1.88
C TYR A 110 -17.45 -6.39 1.03
N TYR A 111 -18.24 -5.57 1.67
CA TYR A 111 -18.98 -4.47 1.06
C TYR A 111 -19.57 -3.57 2.13
N LEU A 112 -19.88 -2.34 1.76
CA LEU A 112 -20.49 -1.36 2.65
C LEU A 112 -21.90 -1.04 2.18
N THR A 113 -22.85 -1.01 3.09
CA THR A 113 -24.27 -0.80 2.79
C THR A 113 -24.76 0.60 3.09
N SER A 114 -24.00 1.36 3.88
CA SER A 114 -24.34 2.73 4.29
C SER A 114 -23.13 3.44 4.89
N SER A 115 -23.23 4.75 5.06
CA SER A 115 -22.24 5.54 5.82
C SER A 115 -22.16 5.10 7.28
N ALA A 116 -23.27 4.64 7.87
CA ALA A 116 -23.27 4.08 9.22
C ALA A 116 -22.48 2.77 9.31
N ASP A 117 -22.61 1.90 8.31
CA ASP A 117 -21.84 0.67 8.19
C ASP A 117 -20.34 0.97 8.00
N ALA A 118 -20.00 1.90 7.12
CA ALA A 118 -18.61 2.39 6.96
C ALA A 118 -18.03 2.90 8.28
N ARG A 119 -18.82 3.60 9.09
CA ARG A 119 -18.41 4.06 10.42
C ARG A 119 -18.16 2.89 11.38
N GLN A 120 -19.00 1.85 11.35
CA GLN A 120 -18.80 0.65 12.19
C GLN A 120 -17.50 -0.06 11.81
N VAL A 121 -17.23 -0.23 10.50
CA VAL A 121 -15.97 -0.79 10.00
C VAL A 121 -14.78 0.08 10.42
N ALA A 122 -14.88 1.40 10.29
CA ALA A 122 -13.81 2.32 10.72
C ALA A 122 -13.52 2.20 12.21
N ASN A 123 -14.55 2.11 13.05
CA ASN A 123 -14.40 1.91 14.50
C ASN A 123 -13.72 0.56 14.80
N TYR A 124 -14.14 -0.51 14.12
CA TYR A 124 -13.52 -1.81 14.27
C TYR A 124 -12.03 -1.78 13.91
N LEU A 125 -11.67 -1.18 12.79
CA LEU A 125 -10.27 -1.04 12.35
C LEU A 125 -9.46 -0.19 13.35
N TRP A 126 -10.06 0.89 13.85
CA TRP A 126 -9.42 1.74 14.86
C TRP A 126 -9.12 0.98 16.15
N ASP A 127 -10.11 0.25 16.68
CA ASP A 127 -10.00 -0.40 17.97
C ASP A 127 -9.13 -1.66 17.93
N ASN A 128 -9.14 -2.38 16.82
CA ASN A 128 -8.48 -3.69 16.74
C ASN A 128 -7.10 -3.67 16.06
N PHE A 129 -6.78 -2.65 15.27
CA PHE A 129 -5.50 -2.60 14.53
C PHE A 129 -4.74 -1.29 14.71
N LEU A 130 -5.43 -0.20 15.00
CA LEU A 130 -4.84 1.13 15.12
C LEU A 130 -4.73 1.57 16.58
N GLY A 131 -4.93 2.88 16.85
CA GLY A 131 -4.70 3.48 18.15
C GLY A 131 -5.84 3.36 19.17
N GLY A 132 -6.94 2.67 18.83
CA GLY A 132 -8.07 2.43 19.73
C GLY A 132 -7.80 1.33 20.76
N GLN A 133 -8.86 0.89 21.42
CA GLN A 133 -8.79 -0.09 22.51
C GLN A 133 -9.72 -1.27 22.22
N SER A 134 -9.19 -2.49 22.31
CA SER A 134 -9.94 -3.73 22.22
C SER A 134 -9.26 -4.80 23.07
N SER A 135 -10.07 -5.67 23.70
CA SER A 135 -9.57 -6.84 24.44
C SER A 135 -9.21 -8.03 23.54
N SER A 136 -9.56 -7.96 22.25
CA SER A 136 -9.39 -9.07 21.29
C SER A 136 -8.79 -8.59 19.97
N ARG A 137 -7.62 -7.93 20.04
CA ARG A 137 -6.90 -7.46 18.84
C ARG A 137 -6.34 -8.65 18.05
N PRO A 138 -6.73 -8.84 16.77
CA PRO A 138 -6.36 -10.04 16.00
C PRO A 138 -4.85 -10.22 15.80
N LEU A 139 -4.11 -9.10 15.68
CA LEU A 139 -2.64 -9.10 15.51
C LEU A 139 -1.90 -8.77 16.83
N GLY A 140 -2.55 -8.98 17.97
CA GLY A 140 -1.99 -8.64 19.27
C GLY A 140 -1.98 -7.13 19.54
N ASP A 141 -1.07 -6.69 20.40
CA ASP A 141 -0.99 -5.31 20.91
C ASP A 141 -0.26 -4.33 19.98
N ALA A 142 0.26 -4.79 18.84
CA ALA A 142 0.88 -3.91 17.86
C ALA A 142 -0.12 -2.89 17.29
N VAL A 143 0.33 -1.65 17.12
CA VAL A 143 -0.44 -0.56 16.52
C VAL A 143 0.08 -0.31 15.11
N LEU A 144 -0.71 -0.67 14.11
CA LEU A 144 -0.36 -0.51 12.72
C LEU A 144 -0.26 0.97 12.32
N ASP A 145 0.40 1.24 11.20
CA ASP A 145 0.64 2.58 10.70
C ASP A 145 -0.52 3.11 9.85
N GLY A 146 -1.37 2.23 9.32
CA GLY A 146 -2.47 2.65 8.45
C GLY A 146 -3.31 1.51 7.92
N ILE A 147 -4.19 1.87 6.98
CA ILE A 147 -5.10 0.98 6.27
C ILE A 147 -4.89 1.17 4.77
N ASP A 148 -4.73 0.06 4.06
CA ASP A 148 -4.69 -0.04 2.62
C ASP A 148 -6.03 -0.54 2.08
N PHE A 149 -6.50 0.08 1.01
CA PHE A 149 -7.78 -0.25 0.37
C PHE A 149 -7.52 -1.01 -0.93
N ASP A 150 -7.48 -2.33 -0.85
CA ASP A 150 -7.37 -3.23 -2.01
C ASP A 150 -8.77 -3.76 -2.36
N ILE A 151 -9.63 -2.87 -2.85
CA ILE A 151 -11.03 -3.14 -3.11
C ILE A 151 -11.21 -3.55 -4.57
N GLU A 152 -11.46 -4.83 -4.79
CA GLU A 152 -11.56 -5.44 -6.11
C GLU A 152 -12.97 -6.01 -6.42
N GLY A 153 -13.92 -5.83 -5.51
CA GLY A 153 -15.28 -6.36 -5.62
C GLY A 153 -16.26 -5.78 -4.62
N GLY A 154 -17.39 -6.45 -4.45
CA GLY A 154 -18.46 -6.01 -3.56
C GLY A 154 -19.26 -4.85 -4.14
N THR A 155 -19.22 -3.70 -3.51
CA THR A 155 -19.83 -2.46 -3.98
C THR A 155 -18.80 -1.36 -4.18
N ASN A 156 -19.14 -0.33 -4.95
CA ASN A 156 -18.30 0.87 -5.10
C ASN A 156 -18.78 2.04 -4.22
N GLN A 157 -19.63 1.77 -3.23
CA GLN A 157 -20.26 2.78 -2.40
C GLN A 157 -19.64 2.83 -1.01
N HIS A 158 -19.67 4.02 -0.39
CA HIS A 158 -19.27 4.28 1.00
C HIS A 158 -17.79 4.07 1.34
N TRP A 159 -16.92 3.79 0.36
CA TRP A 159 -15.47 3.73 0.58
C TRP A 159 -14.88 5.10 0.89
N ASP A 160 -15.46 6.16 0.34
CA ASP A 160 -15.14 7.54 0.66
C ASP A 160 -15.54 7.91 2.10
N ASP A 161 -16.69 7.43 2.58
CA ASP A 161 -17.10 7.56 3.98
C ASP A 161 -16.09 6.85 4.91
N LEU A 162 -15.70 5.59 4.59
CA LEU A 162 -14.71 4.85 5.34
C LEU A 162 -13.38 5.61 5.40
N ALA A 163 -12.89 6.12 4.26
CA ALA A 163 -11.66 6.90 4.20
C ALA A 163 -11.74 8.17 5.06
N ARG A 164 -12.87 8.89 5.06
CA ARG A 164 -13.08 10.07 5.89
C ARG A 164 -13.06 9.74 7.39
N TYR A 165 -13.70 8.65 7.81
CA TYR A 165 -13.69 8.23 9.21
C TYR A 165 -12.29 7.85 9.66
N LEU A 166 -11.57 7.04 8.89
CA LEU A 166 -10.20 6.61 9.19
C LEU A 166 -9.23 7.81 9.23
N SER A 167 -9.29 8.70 8.25
CA SER A 167 -8.48 9.92 8.24
C SER A 167 -8.74 10.79 9.48
N GLY A 168 -9.99 10.83 9.95
CA GLY A 168 -10.38 11.54 11.16
C GLY A 168 -9.64 11.06 12.42
N TYR A 169 -9.26 9.79 12.49
CA TYR A 169 -8.52 9.24 13.62
C TYR A 169 -7.09 9.74 13.73
N SER A 170 -6.48 10.23 12.67
CA SER A 170 -5.18 10.91 12.72
C SER A 170 -5.15 12.08 13.70
N LYS A 171 -6.32 12.66 14.02
CA LYS A 171 -6.47 13.75 15.00
C LYS A 171 -6.43 13.26 16.44
N LYS A 172 -6.50 11.95 16.68
CA LYS A 172 -6.55 11.37 18.03
C LYS A 172 -5.18 10.86 18.53
N GLY A 173 -4.11 11.05 17.75
CA GLY A 173 -2.77 10.59 18.13
C GLY A 173 -1.86 10.35 16.94
N LYS A 174 -1.34 9.12 16.81
CA LYS A 174 -0.48 8.72 15.67
C LYS A 174 -1.23 8.90 14.35
N LYS A 175 -0.55 9.43 13.33
CA LYS A 175 -1.10 9.51 11.98
C LYS A 175 -1.54 8.12 11.50
N VAL A 176 -2.74 8.06 10.94
CA VAL A 176 -3.25 6.90 10.20
C VAL A 176 -2.97 7.14 8.72
N TYR A 177 -2.06 6.37 8.14
CA TYR A 177 -1.81 6.40 6.71
C TYR A 177 -2.96 5.70 5.98
N LEU A 178 -3.41 6.30 4.87
CA LEU A 178 -4.36 5.68 3.96
C LEU A 178 -3.66 5.41 2.65
N THR A 179 -3.71 4.17 2.20
CA THR A 179 -3.20 3.75 0.90
C THR A 179 -4.28 3.01 0.11
N ALA A 180 -4.11 2.88 -1.17
CA ALA A 180 -5.07 2.21 -2.02
C ALA A 180 -4.39 1.52 -3.21
N ALA A 181 -4.96 0.39 -3.64
CA ALA A 181 -4.51 -0.41 -4.77
C ALA A 181 -5.55 -0.45 -5.91
N PRO A 182 -5.88 0.69 -6.55
CA PRO A 182 -6.80 0.68 -7.67
C PRO A 182 -6.25 -0.09 -8.86
N GLN A 183 -7.13 -0.66 -9.67
CA GLN A 183 -6.78 -1.17 -10.99
C GLN A 183 -6.46 -0.02 -11.95
N CYS A 184 -5.72 -0.31 -13.02
CA CYS A 184 -5.26 0.71 -13.95
C CYS A 184 -6.32 1.40 -14.82
N PRO A 185 -7.54 0.86 -15.10
CA PRO A 185 -8.59 1.63 -15.75
C PRO A 185 -8.97 2.88 -14.93
N PHE A 186 -9.04 4.03 -15.58
CA PHE A 186 -9.38 5.28 -14.92
C PHE A 186 -10.72 5.84 -15.44
N PRO A 187 -11.64 6.22 -14.52
CA PRO A 187 -11.59 6.02 -13.07
C PRO A 187 -11.68 4.54 -12.69
N ASP A 188 -11.04 4.15 -11.57
CA ASP A 188 -11.19 2.81 -11.03
C ASP A 188 -12.65 2.52 -10.67
N ALA A 189 -13.14 1.32 -11.01
CA ALA A 189 -14.54 0.94 -10.87
C ALA A 189 -15.00 0.80 -9.41
N TRP A 190 -14.10 0.41 -8.51
CA TRP A 190 -14.43 0.09 -7.13
C TRP A 190 -14.12 1.23 -6.17
N ILE A 191 -12.90 1.75 -6.22
CA ILE A 191 -12.42 2.72 -5.23
C ILE A 191 -12.26 4.14 -5.79
N GLY A 192 -12.54 4.35 -7.09
CA GLY A 192 -12.37 5.65 -7.75
C GLY A 192 -13.11 6.80 -7.06
N GLY A 193 -14.27 6.52 -6.43
CA GLY A 193 -15.00 7.50 -5.61
C GLY A 193 -14.24 7.94 -4.37
N ALA A 194 -13.63 6.99 -3.66
CA ALA A 194 -12.84 7.26 -2.46
C ALA A 194 -11.54 8.00 -2.79
N LEU A 195 -10.86 7.66 -3.87
CA LEU A 195 -9.64 8.34 -4.32
C LEU A 195 -9.85 9.84 -4.56
N LYS A 196 -11.03 10.23 -5.07
CA LYS A 196 -11.40 11.65 -5.29
C LYS A 196 -11.49 12.47 -4.01
N THR A 197 -11.49 11.84 -2.83
CA THR A 197 -11.48 12.57 -1.55
C THR A 197 -10.16 13.28 -1.28
N GLY A 198 -9.06 12.89 -1.95
CA GLY A 198 -7.71 13.39 -1.70
C GLY A 198 -7.12 13.00 -0.34
N LEU A 199 -7.70 12.00 0.34
CA LEU A 199 -7.28 11.57 1.68
C LEU A 199 -6.19 10.51 1.68
N PHE A 200 -5.90 9.90 0.54
CA PHE A 200 -4.90 8.85 0.43
C PHE A 200 -3.48 9.42 0.35
N ASP A 201 -2.59 8.86 1.15
CA ASP A 201 -1.19 9.25 1.22
C ASP A 201 -0.36 8.63 0.08
N TYR A 202 -0.70 7.38 -0.32
CA TYR A 202 -0.04 6.63 -1.38
C TYR A 202 -1.06 5.80 -2.17
N VAL A 203 -0.72 5.53 -3.44
CA VAL A 203 -1.57 4.73 -4.33
C VAL A 203 -0.68 3.77 -5.12
N TRP A 204 -1.02 2.47 -5.05
CA TRP A 204 -0.35 1.36 -5.70
C TRP A 204 -1.19 0.88 -6.88
N VAL A 205 -1.02 1.43 -8.07
CA VAL A 205 -1.87 1.07 -9.21
C VAL A 205 -1.55 -0.32 -9.71
N GLN A 206 -2.55 -1.19 -9.85
CA GLN A 206 -2.44 -2.53 -10.40
C GLN A 206 -2.40 -2.47 -11.93
N PHE A 207 -1.20 -2.46 -12.52
CA PHE A 207 -1.01 -2.42 -13.97
C PHE A 207 -0.96 -3.82 -14.60
N TYR A 208 -1.86 -4.71 -14.19
CA TYR A 208 -2.00 -6.08 -14.69
C TYR A 208 -3.49 -6.45 -14.80
N ASN A 209 -3.80 -7.57 -15.45
CA ASN A 209 -5.16 -8.11 -15.64
C ASN A 209 -6.17 -7.17 -16.33
N ASN A 210 -5.71 -6.09 -16.95
CA ASN A 210 -6.53 -5.12 -17.66
C ASN A 210 -5.86 -4.73 -18.99
N PRO A 211 -6.08 -5.51 -20.09
CA PRO A 211 -5.36 -5.35 -21.35
C PRO A 211 -5.26 -3.91 -21.90
N PRO A 212 -6.26 -3.04 -21.75
CA PRO A 212 -6.15 -1.66 -22.27
C PRO A 212 -5.12 -0.78 -21.59
N CYS A 213 -4.74 -1.11 -20.33
CA CYS A 213 -3.84 -0.27 -19.52
C CYS A 213 -2.78 -1.06 -18.75
N GLN A 214 -2.76 -2.39 -18.86
CA GLN A 214 -1.75 -3.20 -18.19
C GLN A 214 -0.36 -3.01 -18.80
N TYR A 215 0.65 -3.32 -17.99
CA TYR A 215 2.03 -3.41 -18.49
C TYR A 215 2.14 -4.52 -19.54
N SER A 216 2.83 -4.20 -20.64
CA SER A 216 3.26 -5.17 -21.65
C SER A 216 4.67 -4.78 -22.11
N PRO A 217 5.60 -5.73 -22.20
CA PRO A 217 6.96 -5.44 -22.67
C PRO A 217 6.97 -4.68 -24.01
N GLY A 218 7.68 -3.55 -24.05
CA GLY A 218 7.77 -2.70 -25.24
C GLY A 218 6.60 -1.72 -25.47
N SER A 219 5.56 -1.73 -24.64
CA SER A 219 4.35 -0.89 -24.79
C SER A 219 4.40 0.41 -23.97
N ILE A 220 5.49 1.16 -24.03
CA ILE A 220 5.67 2.43 -23.31
C ILE A 220 4.58 3.48 -23.67
N GLY A 221 3.97 3.37 -24.87
CA GLY A 221 2.94 4.29 -25.33
C GLY A 221 1.65 4.27 -24.50
N ILE A 222 1.23 3.11 -23.99
CA ILE A 222 0.02 2.94 -23.19
C ILE A 222 0.14 3.70 -21.87
N TRP A 223 1.32 3.66 -21.25
CA TRP A 223 1.63 4.38 -20.02
C TRP A 223 1.52 5.89 -20.15
N LYS A 224 1.98 6.44 -21.29
CA LYS A 224 1.88 7.88 -21.55
C LYS A 224 0.43 8.33 -21.75
N MET A 225 -0.42 7.52 -22.38
CA MET A 225 -1.82 7.88 -22.63
C MET A 225 -2.69 7.85 -21.37
N HIS A 226 -2.57 6.82 -20.54
CA HIS A 226 -3.37 6.70 -19.31
C HIS A 226 -2.78 7.51 -18.16
N GLY A 227 -1.46 7.61 -18.04
CA GLY A 227 -0.82 8.44 -17.04
C GLY A 227 -1.05 9.95 -17.24
N SER A 228 -1.12 10.42 -18.49
CA SER A 228 -1.36 11.84 -18.78
C SER A 228 -2.83 12.27 -18.73
N SER A 229 -3.78 11.36 -19.00
CA SER A 229 -5.22 11.67 -19.01
C SER A 229 -5.92 11.40 -17.67
N GLY A 230 -5.37 10.52 -16.83
CA GLY A 230 -6.00 10.11 -15.57
C GLY A 230 -5.44 10.77 -14.33
N LEU A 231 -4.19 11.19 -14.35
CA LEU A 231 -3.49 11.80 -13.23
C LEU A 231 -3.24 13.28 -13.50
N GLN A 232 -4.27 14.09 -13.30
CA GLN A 232 -3.98 15.49 -12.97
C GLN A 232 -3.18 15.47 -11.66
N THR A 233 -1.90 15.83 -11.74
CA THR A 233 -0.94 15.85 -10.64
C THR A 233 -1.37 16.69 -9.40
N SER A 234 -2.48 17.39 -9.50
CA SER A 234 -3.10 18.16 -8.42
C SER A 234 -3.92 17.32 -7.41
N LEU A 235 -4.24 16.06 -7.71
CA LEU A 235 -5.12 15.25 -6.86
C LEU A 235 -4.42 14.11 -6.11
N LEU A 236 -3.17 13.77 -6.48
CA LEU A 236 -2.39 12.72 -5.80
C LEU A 236 -1.03 13.30 -5.37
N PRO A 237 -0.80 13.57 -4.08
CA PRO A 237 0.40 14.27 -3.61
C PRO A 237 1.72 13.51 -3.84
N ARG A 238 1.69 12.19 -4.05
CA ARG A 238 2.90 11.36 -4.25
C ARG A 238 2.61 10.14 -5.10
N PHE A 239 2.79 10.26 -6.41
CA PHE A 239 2.87 9.13 -7.32
C PHE A 239 4.35 8.83 -7.59
N SER A 240 4.84 7.65 -7.19
CA SER A 240 6.21 7.22 -7.48
C SER A 240 6.23 6.49 -8.82
N TRP A 241 6.87 7.09 -9.83
CA TRP A 241 7.12 6.50 -11.15
C TRP A 241 8.17 5.37 -11.10
N ASP A 242 8.94 5.29 -10.01
CA ASP A 242 10.04 4.33 -9.86
C ASP A 242 9.54 2.89 -9.68
N TYR A 243 8.29 2.70 -9.22
CA TYR A 243 7.66 1.38 -9.07
C TYR A 243 7.53 0.63 -10.42
N LEU A 244 7.38 1.35 -11.52
CA LEU A 244 7.28 0.80 -12.88
C LEU A 244 8.59 0.17 -13.37
N LEU A 245 9.72 0.77 -13.03
CA LEU A 245 11.04 0.25 -13.38
C LEU A 245 11.38 -1.00 -12.57
N LEU A 246 10.87 -1.10 -11.33
CA LEU A 246 11.10 -2.23 -10.45
C LEU A 246 10.31 -3.47 -10.88
N LEU A 247 9.05 -3.33 -11.31
CA LEU A 247 8.27 -4.45 -11.87
C LEU A 247 8.97 -5.05 -13.09
N GLN A 248 9.59 -4.23 -13.93
CA GLN A 248 10.36 -4.68 -15.06
C GLN A 248 11.59 -5.51 -14.65
N GLN A 249 12.23 -5.18 -13.53
CA GLN A 249 13.36 -5.94 -12.99
C GLN A 249 12.92 -7.23 -12.28
N LEU A 250 11.78 -7.24 -11.60
CA LEU A 250 11.26 -8.42 -10.89
C LEU A 250 10.72 -9.48 -11.86
N GLU A 251 10.09 -9.11 -12.97
CA GLU A 251 9.69 -10.06 -14.01
C GLU A 251 10.90 -10.72 -14.68
N VAL A 252 11.97 -9.96 -14.94
CA VAL A 252 13.24 -10.51 -15.45
C VAL A 252 13.87 -11.49 -14.45
N ALA A 253 13.82 -11.18 -13.15
CA ALA A 253 14.36 -12.06 -12.12
C ALA A 253 13.54 -13.36 -11.97
N SER A 254 12.20 -13.30 -12.06
CA SER A 254 11.35 -14.49 -11.99
C SER A 254 11.50 -15.37 -13.23
N PHE A 255 11.75 -14.79 -14.41
CA PHE A 255 11.99 -15.54 -15.64
C PHE A 255 13.34 -16.27 -15.64
N LEU A 256 14.37 -15.68 -15.04
CA LEU A 256 15.70 -16.29 -14.90
C LEU A 256 15.75 -17.41 -13.85
N HIS A 257 14.74 -17.53 -12.97
CA HIS A 257 14.64 -18.63 -11.98
C HIS A 257 13.88 -19.85 -12.52
N GLN A 258 13.29 -19.78 -13.73
CA GLN A 258 12.57 -20.89 -14.39
C GLN A 258 13.37 -21.53 -15.54
N ILE A 259 14.61 -21.08 -15.79
CA ILE A 259 15.57 -21.70 -16.72
C ILE A 259 16.68 -22.36 -15.91
#